data_8594273c34d6dbb0aee1a29bfe4954f5
#
_entry.id   8594273c34d6dbb0aee1a29bfe4954f5
#
_cell.length_a   1.000
_cell.length_b   1.000
_cell.length_c   1.000
_cell.angle_alpha   90.00
_cell.angle_beta   90.00
_cell.angle_gamma   90.00
#
_symmetry.space_group_name_H-M   'P 1'
#
loop_
_entity.id
_entity.type
_entity.pdbx_description
1 polymer ?
#
loop_
_entity_poly.entity_id
_entity_poly.type
_entity_poly.pdbx_seq_one_letter_code
_entity_poly.pdbx_strand_id
1 'polypeptide(L)'
;RRSSDLLKRIARDLFNVVLGFGIFLSLYLLFNLAVTGTPLPNTFYAKQAEYAILRELSPFWLRFLAEIALPLNGAGALLLPGALFYIWRSLKQRNVAALVGVIWFLGCAGIYAWKLPVTYQHGRYMMPAMPIFFLWGISGTLQLFEKAKSVRKGQLAFGWGTALVLIWVAFYGLGAKAYAEDVAFIESEMVVTARWVAENIAPDALIAAHDIGALGYFDGRELVDLAGLVSPEVIPFISDEEKLMSYLDSQNVEYLIVFPSWYKTLSEGLPLV
;
A
#
# COMPACT_ATOMS: atom_id res chain seq x y z
N ARG A 1 -17.57 17.23 39.92
CA ARG A 1 -16.63 16.17 40.40
C ARG A 1 -16.61 14.97 39.44
N ARG A 2 -17.75 14.31 39.11
CA ARG A 2 -17.79 13.15 38.19
C ARG A 2 -17.17 13.41 36.82
N SER A 3 -17.33 14.60 36.22
CA SER A 3 -16.78 14.93 34.90
C SER A 3 -15.25 15.11 34.92
N SER A 4 -14.71 15.69 35.98
CA SER A 4 -13.26 15.87 36.14
C SER A 4 -12.53 14.55 36.36
N ASP A 5 -13.14 13.63 37.09
CA ASP A 5 -12.55 12.29 37.33
C ASP A 5 -12.56 11.45 36.09
N LEU A 6 -13.61 11.52 35.25
CA LEU A 6 -13.67 10.87 33.94
C LEU A 6 -12.58 11.40 33.00
N LEU A 7 -12.41 12.73 32.91
CA LEU A 7 -11.36 13.33 32.08
C LEU A 7 -9.96 12.90 32.52
N LYS A 8 -9.70 12.88 33.83
CA LYS A 8 -8.40 12.42 34.37
C LYS A 8 -8.14 10.95 34.02
N ARG A 9 -9.17 10.10 34.10
CA ARG A 9 -9.06 8.70 33.74
C ARG A 9 -8.76 8.53 32.25
N ILE A 10 -9.50 9.20 31.37
CA ILE A 10 -9.27 9.16 29.93
C ILE A 10 -7.87 9.66 29.60
N ALA A 11 -7.43 10.77 30.20
CA ALA A 11 -6.10 11.33 29.99
C ALA A 11 -4.99 10.34 30.40
N ARG A 12 -5.14 9.67 31.56
CA ARG A 12 -4.20 8.66 32.03
C ARG A 12 -4.17 7.44 31.10
N ASP A 13 -5.35 6.96 30.70
CA ASP A 13 -5.44 5.79 29.84
C ASP A 13 -4.86 6.08 28.44
N LEU A 14 -5.12 7.27 27.90
CA LEU A 14 -4.50 7.76 26.67
C LEU A 14 -2.97 7.90 26.82
N PHE A 15 -2.50 8.49 27.93
CA PHE A 15 -1.07 8.59 28.21
C PHE A 15 -0.39 7.23 28.23
N ASN A 16 -0.99 6.23 28.89
CA ASN A 16 -0.43 4.88 28.96
C ASN A 16 -0.35 4.23 27.57
N VAL A 17 -1.38 4.42 26.72
CA VAL A 17 -1.39 3.92 25.34
C VAL A 17 -0.30 4.60 24.51
N VAL A 18 -0.21 5.92 24.59
CA VAL A 18 0.81 6.71 23.87
C VAL A 18 2.23 6.34 24.34
N LEU A 19 2.41 6.18 25.65
CA LEU A 19 3.70 5.77 26.22
C LEU A 19 4.10 4.36 25.75
N GLY A 20 3.18 3.39 25.84
CA GLY A 20 3.43 2.03 25.38
C GLY A 20 3.74 1.97 23.89
N PHE A 21 2.95 2.63 23.06
CA PHE A 21 3.22 2.75 21.62
C PHE A 21 4.54 3.47 21.34
N GLY A 22 4.80 4.58 22.07
CA GLY A 22 6.01 5.38 21.92
C GLY A 22 7.29 4.60 22.20
N ILE A 23 7.28 3.69 23.17
CA ILE A 23 8.44 2.84 23.47
C ILE A 23 8.76 1.95 22.25
N PHE A 24 7.77 1.21 21.73
CA PHE A 24 8.00 0.34 20.58
C PHE A 24 8.35 1.13 19.32
N LEU A 25 7.67 2.25 19.08
CA LEU A 25 7.99 3.14 17.97
C LEU A 25 9.42 3.68 18.08
N SER A 26 9.85 4.11 19.27
CA SER A 26 11.21 4.62 19.48
C SER A 26 12.26 3.55 19.20
N LEU A 27 12.05 2.32 19.65
CA LEU A 27 12.96 1.21 19.34
C LEU A 27 13.08 0.97 17.84
N TYR A 28 11.94 1.00 17.14
CA TYR A 28 11.91 0.86 15.69
C TYR A 28 12.64 2.00 14.96
N LEU A 29 12.39 3.25 15.36
CA LEU A 29 13.04 4.41 14.76
C LEU A 29 14.56 4.43 15.04
N LEU A 30 14.97 4.08 16.25
CA LEU A 30 16.40 3.98 16.62
C LEU A 30 17.10 2.86 15.85
N PHE A 31 16.44 1.72 15.69
CA PHE A 31 16.97 0.62 14.88
C PHE A 31 17.18 1.08 13.42
N ASN A 32 16.18 1.69 12.78
CA ASN A 32 16.36 2.20 11.42
C ASN A 32 17.49 3.24 11.36
N LEU A 33 17.52 4.19 12.29
CA LEU A 33 18.55 5.22 12.34
C LEU A 33 19.96 4.61 12.46
N ALA A 34 20.11 3.54 13.25
CA ALA A 34 21.39 2.85 13.41
C ALA A 34 21.81 2.08 12.15
N VAL A 35 20.85 1.51 11.40
CA VAL A 35 21.13 0.66 10.25
C VAL A 35 21.22 1.46 8.95
N THR A 36 20.34 2.43 8.75
CA THR A 36 20.20 3.16 7.47
C THR A 36 20.55 4.64 7.57
N GLY A 37 20.87 5.16 8.75
CA GLY A 37 21.10 6.59 8.98
C GLY A 37 19.85 7.46 8.94
N THR A 38 18.66 6.86 8.74
CA THR A 38 17.38 7.57 8.66
C THR A 38 16.35 6.94 9.62
N PRO A 39 15.42 7.73 10.19
CA PRO A 39 14.46 7.21 11.19
C PRO A 39 13.43 6.24 10.62
N LEU A 40 13.19 6.25 9.30
CA LEU A 40 12.27 5.33 8.62
C LEU A 40 13.07 4.49 7.60
N PRO A 41 12.57 3.33 7.19
CA PRO A 41 13.29 2.49 6.23
C PRO A 41 13.42 3.17 4.86
N ASN A 42 14.46 2.81 4.11
CA ASN A 42 14.74 3.36 2.78
C ASN A 42 13.53 3.28 1.85
N THR A 43 12.76 2.18 1.94
CA THR A 43 11.54 1.98 1.15
C THR A 43 10.50 3.09 1.33
N PHE A 44 10.44 3.71 2.51
CA PHE A 44 9.54 4.84 2.75
C PHE A 44 9.93 6.06 1.91
N TYR A 45 11.22 6.37 1.86
CA TYR A 45 11.74 7.53 1.12
C TYR A 45 11.75 7.25 -0.38
N ALA A 46 12.22 6.07 -0.79
CA ALA A 46 12.28 5.64 -2.17
C ALA A 46 10.91 5.69 -2.84
N LYS A 47 9.90 5.07 -2.22
CA LYS A 47 8.53 5.09 -2.77
C LYS A 47 7.91 6.48 -2.83
N GLN A 48 8.23 7.38 -1.92
CA GLN A 48 7.76 8.77 -2.01
C GLN A 48 8.46 9.55 -3.12
N ALA A 49 9.72 9.26 -3.41
CA ALA A 49 10.46 9.89 -4.51
C ALA A 49 9.99 9.33 -5.85
N GLU A 50 9.91 8.03 -6.00
CA GLU A 50 9.46 7.33 -7.21
C GLU A 50 8.04 7.77 -7.63
N TYR A 51 7.10 7.86 -6.70
CA TYR A 51 5.71 8.24 -6.99
C TYR A 51 5.42 9.72 -6.77
N ALA A 52 6.44 10.59 -6.70
CA ALA A 52 6.26 12.02 -6.51
C ALA A 52 5.37 12.64 -7.58
N ILE A 53 5.52 12.22 -8.83
CA ILE A 53 4.75 12.70 -9.97
C ILE A 53 3.22 12.51 -9.78
N LEU A 54 2.78 11.45 -9.13
CA LEU A 54 1.35 11.22 -8.89
C LEU A 54 0.73 12.30 -8.00
N ARG A 55 1.54 12.97 -7.17
CA ARG A 55 1.07 14.09 -6.33
C ARG A 55 0.85 15.36 -7.13
N GLU A 56 1.55 15.52 -8.25
CA GLU A 56 1.46 16.68 -9.14
C GLU A 56 0.33 16.52 -10.15
N LEU A 57 0.06 15.27 -10.59
CA LEU A 57 -0.95 14.96 -11.61
C LEU A 57 -2.39 15.23 -11.15
N SER A 58 -2.66 15.22 -9.83
CA SER A 58 -4.02 15.42 -9.34
C SER A 58 -4.04 16.10 -7.98
N PRO A 59 -5.09 16.93 -7.68
CA PRO A 59 -5.22 17.60 -6.40
C PRO A 59 -5.48 16.61 -5.26
N PHE A 60 -5.09 16.99 -4.04
CA PHE A 60 -5.20 16.14 -2.85
C PHE A 60 -6.58 15.53 -2.64
N TRP A 61 -7.65 16.30 -2.85
CA TRP A 61 -9.02 15.82 -2.61
C TRP A 61 -9.43 14.69 -3.56
N LEU A 62 -8.98 14.71 -4.83
CA LEU A 62 -9.25 13.61 -5.77
C LEU A 62 -8.50 12.34 -5.34
N ARG A 63 -7.24 12.47 -4.95
CA ARG A 63 -6.44 11.35 -4.43
C ARG A 63 -7.06 10.77 -3.18
N PHE A 64 -7.52 11.62 -2.26
CA PHE A 64 -8.20 11.21 -1.02
C PHE A 64 -9.51 10.45 -1.31
N LEU A 65 -10.32 10.93 -2.26
CA LEU A 65 -11.52 10.22 -2.68
C LEU A 65 -11.20 8.88 -3.35
N ALA A 66 -10.14 8.80 -4.14
CA ALA A 66 -9.67 7.54 -4.74
C ALA A 66 -9.30 6.51 -3.67
N GLU A 67 -8.56 6.90 -2.63
CA GLU A 67 -8.22 6.02 -1.50
C GLU A 67 -9.46 5.54 -0.74
N ILE A 68 -10.42 6.44 -0.46
CA ILE A 68 -11.68 6.09 0.22
C ILE A 68 -12.52 5.13 -0.64
N ALA A 69 -12.43 5.22 -1.97
CA ALA A 69 -13.20 4.39 -2.88
C ALA A 69 -12.68 2.96 -2.99
N LEU A 70 -11.42 2.68 -2.65
CA LEU A 70 -10.82 1.35 -2.78
C LEU A 70 -11.63 0.23 -2.11
N PRO A 71 -12.13 0.37 -0.86
CA PRO A 71 -12.94 -0.65 -0.24
C PRO A 71 -14.30 -0.90 -0.91
N LEU A 72 -14.73 -0.01 -1.83
CA LEU A 72 -16.00 -0.17 -2.54
C LEU A 72 -15.89 -1.11 -3.74
N ASN A 73 -14.69 -1.54 -4.11
CA ASN A 73 -14.50 -2.47 -5.21
C ASN A 73 -15.22 -3.80 -4.95
N GLY A 74 -15.89 -4.32 -5.97
CA GLY A 74 -16.61 -5.58 -5.89
C GLY A 74 -17.74 -5.56 -4.87
N ALA A 75 -17.79 -6.57 -4.01
CA ALA A 75 -18.81 -6.73 -2.99
C ALA A 75 -18.82 -5.60 -1.94
N GLY A 76 -17.73 -4.87 -1.80
CA GLY A 76 -17.65 -3.74 -0.88
C GLY A 76 -18.65 -2.62 -1.17
N ALA A 77 -19.03 -2.42 -2.44
CA ALA A 77 -20.06 -1.45 -2.80
C ALA A 77 -21.41 -1.72 -2.12
N LEU A 78 -21.78 -2.98 -1.95
CA LEU A 78 -23.02 -3.38 -1.27
C LEU A 78 -23.01 -3.10 0.22
N LEU A 79 -21.85 -2.84 0.79
CA LEU A 79 -21.67 -2.52 2.21
C LEU A 79 -21.80 -1.02 2.49
N LEU A 80 -21.69 -0.17 1.47
CA LEU A 80 -21.67 1.29 1.65
C LEU A 80 -22.90 1.83 2.39
N PRO A 81 -24.15 1.45 2.04
CA PRO A 81 -25.33 1.96 2.76
C PRO A 81 -25.30 1.59 4.24
N GLY A 82 -24.87 0.35 4.55
CA GLY A 82 -24.70 -0.12 5.93
C GLY A 82 -23.61 0.66 6.67
N ALA A 83 -22.47 0.88 6.05
CA ALA A 83 -21.37 1.63 6.66
C ALA A 83 -21.79 3.07 6.99
N LEU A 84 -22.43 3.76 6.07
CA LEU A 84 -22.94 5.12 6.28
C LEU A 84 -23.99 5.16 7.40
N PHE A 85 -24.90 4.18 7.44
CA PHE A 85 -25.89 4.08 8.50
C PHE A 85 -25.25 3.81 9.88
N TYR A 86 -24.27 2.90 9.94
CA TYR A 86 -23.54 2.59 11.17
C TYR A 86 -22.80 3.81 11.71
N ILE A 87 -22.06 4.50 10.85
CA ILE A 87 -21.32 5.72 11.21
C ILE A 87 -22.29 6.80 11.72
N TRP A 88 -23.36 7.08 10.96
CA TRP A 88 -24.36 8.07 11.35
C TRP A 88 -24.99 7.77 12.73
N ARG A 89 -25.37 6.50 12.96
CA ARG A 89 -25.93 6.06 14.24
C ARG A 89 -24.91 6.19 15.37
N SER A 90 -23.67 5.78 15.12
CA SER A 90 -22.59 5.83 16.10
C SER A 90 -22.23 7.26 16.48
N LEU A 91 -22.24 8.20 15.54
CA LEU A 91 -22.08 9.63 15.81
C LEU A 91 -23.18 10.15 16.74
N LYS A 92 -24.45 9.81 16.46
CA LYS A 92 -25.58 10.20 17.32
C LYS A 92 -25.49 9.62 18.74
N GLN A 93 -24.98 8.39 18.86
CA GLN A 93 -24.82 7.70 20.13
C GLN A 93 -23.51 8.06 20.86
N ARG A 94 -22.67 8.90 20.25
CA ARG A 94 -21.33 9.24 20.76
C ARG A 94 -20.47 8.01 21.06
N ASN A 95 -20.55 7.00 20.18
CA ASN A 95 -19.79 5.76 20.30
C ASN A 95 -18.31 6.03 20.01
N VAL A 96 -17.49 6.10 21.06
CA VAL A 96 -16.07 6.43 20.97
C VAL A 96 -15.31 5.41 20.12
N ALA A 97 -15.59 4.13 20.23
CA ALA A 97 -14.91 3.10 19.45
C ALA A 97 -15.14 3.29 17.93
N ALA A 98 -16.38 3.62 17.53
CA ALA A 98 -16.68 3.91 16.13
C ALA A 98 -15.99 5.19 15.66
N LEU A 99 -15.89 6.23 16.51
CA LEU A 99 -15.16 7.47 16.18
C LEU A 99 -13.67 7.22 15.97
N VAL A 100 -13.05 6.40 16.81
CA VAL A 100 -11.63 5.99 16.62
C VAL A 100 -11.47 5.27 15.28
N GLY A 101 -12.39 4.36 14.93
CA GLY A 101 -12.38 3.71 13.61
C GLY A 101 -12.50 4.70 12.45
N VAL A 102 -13.37 5.71 12.55
CA VAL A 102 -13.49 6.78 11.52
C VAL A 102 -12.18 7.55 11.37
N ILE A 103 -11.57 7.95 12.48
CA ILE A 103 -10.28 8.66 12.49
C ILE A 103 -9.19 7.79 11.86
N TRP A 104 -9.14 6.51 12.21
CA TRP A 104 -8.19 5.56 11.63
C TRP A 104 -8.37 5.43 10.12
N PHE A 105 -9.60 5.15 9.66
CA PHE A 105 -9.91 4.96 8.24
C PHE A 105 -9.58 6.21 7.42
N LEU A 106 -10.09 7.38 7.85
CA LEU A 106 -9.82 8.64 7.16
C LEU A 106 -8.36 9.08 7.29
N GLY A 107 -7.74 8.79 8.42
CA GLY A 107 -6.32 9.05 8.66
C GLY A 107 -5.43 8.25 7.71
N CYS A 108 -5.68 6.95 7.56
CA CYS A 108 -4.97 6.11 6.58
C CYS A 108 -5.16 6.65 5.15
N ALA A 109 -6.40 6.89 4.72
CA ALA A 109 -6.67 7.45 3.40
C ALA A 109 -5.98 8.81 3.20
N GLY A 110 -5.99 9.67 4.22
CA GLY A 110 -5.34 10.98 4.18
C GLY A 110 -3.82 10.91 4.08
N ILE A 111 -3.18 10.03 4.84
CA ILE A 111 -1.72 9.85 4.81
C ILE A 111 -1.30 9.31 3.44
N TYR A 112 -1.98 8.29 2.90
CA TYR A 112 -1.64 7.74 1.60
C TYR A 112 -1.93 8.74 0.47
N ALA A 113 -3.08 9.40 0.46
CA ALA A 113 -3.38 10.46 -0.49
C ALA A 113 -2.35 11.60 -0.48
N TRP A 114 -1.74 11.87 0.67
CA TRP A 114 -0.72 12.90 0.80
C TRP A 114 0.67 12.43 0.41
N LYS A 115 1.09 11.23 0.87
CA LYS A 115 2.48 10.77 0.77
C LYS A 115 2.72 9.78 -0.36
N LEU A 116 1.77 8.87 -0.60
CA LEU A 116 1.92 7.76 -1.53
C LEU A 116 0.57 7.39 -2.17
N PRO A 117 0.03 8.22 -3.10
CA PRO A 117 -1.29 8.02 -3.68
C PRO A 117 -1.29 6.92 -4.75
N VAL A 118 -0.90 5.70 -4.38
CA VAL A 118 -0.80 4.53 -5.25
C VAL A 118 -2.03 3.65 -5.04
N THR A 119 -3.03 3.81 -5.89
CA THR A 119 -4.29 3.08 -5.79
C THR A 119 -4.34 1.81 -6.65
N TYR A 120 -3.44 1.67 -7.64
CA TYR A 120 -3.44 0.55 -8.58
C TYR A 120 -2.90 -0.71 -7.90
N GLN A 121 -1.87 -0.94 -7.41
CA GLN A 121 -1.27 -2.16 -6.84
C GLN A 121 -2.22 -2.96 -5.90
N HIS A 122 -3.39 -3.36 -6.41
CA HIS A 122 -4.48 -4.07 -5.70
C HIS A 122 -4.96 -3.37 -4.40
N GLY A 123 -4.75 -2.05 -4.27
CA GLY A 123 -5.14 -1.27 -3.10
C GLY A 123 -4.42 -1.65 -1.80
N ARG A 124 -3.25 -2.29 -1.89
CA ARG A 124 -2.51 -2.87 -0.74
C ARG A 124 -2.25 -1.88 0.39
N TYR A 125 -2.09 -0.60 0.07
CA TYR A 125 -1.81 0.42 1.08
C TYR A 125 -3.03 0.74 1.96
N MET A 126 -4.25 0.56 1.46
CA MET A 126 -5.47 0.73 2.24
C MET A 126 -5.92 -0.54 3.00
N MET A 127 -5.26 -1.68 2.80
CA MET A 127 -5.59 -2.92 3.51
C MET A 127 -5.70 -2.78 5.03
N PRO A 128 -4.85 -2.00 5.74
CA PRO A 128 -4.99 -1.85 7.19
C PRO A 128 -6.28 -1.14 7.64
N ALA A 129 -6.92 -0.38 6.74
CA ALA A 129 -8.16 0.34 7.02
C ALA A 129 -9.42 -0.37 6.52
N MET A 130 -9.30 -1.23 5.50
CA MET A 130 -10.44 -1.95 4.90
C MET A 130 -11.29 -2.78 5.89
N PRO A 131 -10.72 -3.52 6.86
CA PRO A 131 -11.51 -4.31 7.81
C PRO A 131 -12.50 -3.46 8.61
N ILE A 132 -12.16 -2.21 8.92
CA ILE A 132 -13.04 -1.30 9.63
C ILE A 132 -14.26 -0.95 8.78
N PHE A 133 -14.05 -0.64 7.50
CA PHE A 133 -15.15 -0.39 6.55
C PHE A 133 -16.07 -1.61 6.43
N PHE A 134 -15.52 -2.82 6.32
CA PHE A 134 -16.30 -4.04 6.22
C PHE A 134 -17.12 -4.31 7.50
N LEU A 135 -16.53 -4.12 8.67
CA LEU A 135 -17.24 -4.24 9.95
C LEU A 135 -18.42 -3.27 10.05
N TRP A 136 -18.23 -2.00 9.66
CA TRP A 136 -19.30 -1.01 9.63
C TRP A 136 -20.39 -1.37 8.62
N GLY A 137 -19.98 -1.79 7.43
CA GLY A 137 -20.88 -2.17 6.36
C GLY A 137 -21.78 -3.34 6.75
N ILE A 138 -21.18 -4.40 7.25
CA ILE A 138 -21.93 -5.59 7.70
C ILE A 138 -22.84 -5.23 8.90
N SER A 139 -22.25 -4.62 9.95
CA SER A 139 -23.01 -4.29 11.16
C SER A 139 -24.16 -3.34 10.87
N GLY A 140 -23.94 -2.32 10.03
CA GLY A 140 -24.99 -1.38 9.68
C GLY A 140 -26.07 -1.98 8.79
N THR A 141 -25.71 -2.84 7.83
CA THR A 141 -26.68 -3.53 6.98
C THR A 141 -27.56 -4.47 7.80
N LEU A 142 -27.01 -5.23 8.73
CA LEU A 142 -27.78 -6.06 9.63
C LEU A 142 -28.76 -5.23 10.48
N GLN A 143 -28.29 -4.10 11.02
CA GLN A 143 -29.16 -3.17 11.77
C GLN A 143 -30.25 -2.53 10.92
N LEU A 144 -30.00 -2.28 9.62
CA LEU A 144 -31.03 -1.79 8.70
C LEU A 144 -32.09 -2.85 8.47
N PHE A 145 -31.69 -4.12 8.30
CA PHE A 145 -32.63 -5.22 8.11
C PHE A 145 -33.49 -5.47 9.35
N GLU A 146 -32.92 -5.30 10.56
CA GLU A 146 -33.70 -5.42 11.79
C GLU A 146 -34.87 -4.44 11.92
N LYS A 147 -34.78 -3.29 11.25
CA LYS A 147 -35.87 -2.30 11.20
C LYS A 147 -36.95 -2.63 10.19
N ALA A 148 -36.71 -3.56 9.25
CA ALA A 148 -37.70 -3.96 8.28
C ALA A 148 -38.79 -4.88 8.91
N LYS A 149 -40.01 -4.84 8.33
CA LYS A 149 -41.06 -5.79 8.70
C LYS A 149 -40.62 -7.24 8.47
N SER A 150 -41.03 -8.17 9.32
CA SER A 150 -40.54 -9.55 9.40
C SER A 150 -40.41 -10.27 8.05
N VAL A 151 -41.44 -10.22 7.21
CA VAL A 151 -41.42 -10.87 5.87
C VAL A 151 -40.40 -10.21 4.93
N ARG A 152 -40.37 -8.88 4.89
CA ARG A 152 -39.41 -8.13 4.05
C ARG A 152 -37.97 -8.29 4.55
N LYS A 153 -37.76 -8.44 5.86
CA LYS A 153 -36.46 -8.68 6.45
C LYS A 153 -35.78 -9.91 5.85
N GLY A 154 -36.50 -11.05 5.80
CA GLY A 154 -35.98 -12.28 5.21
C GLY A 154 -35.63 -12.12 3.71
N GLN A 155 -36.52 -11.50 2.94
CA GLN A 155 -36.30 -11.25 1.51
C GLN A 155 -35.09 -10.33 1.25
N LEU A 156 -34.95 -9.23 2.00
CA LEU A 156 -33.82 -8.31 1.89
C LEU A 156 -32.50 -9.00 2.29
N ALA A 157 -32.50 -9.73 3.39
CA ALA A 157 -31.30 -10.44 3.84
C ALA A 157 -30.87 -11.52 2.83
N PHE A 158 -31.82 -12.28 2.29
CA PHE A 158 -31.55 -13.29 1.27
C PHE A 158 -31.04 -12.65 -0.02
N GLY A 159 -31.73 -11.63 -0.55
CA GLY A 159 -31.30 -10.95 -1.79
C GLY A 159 -29.93 -10.30 -1.65
N TRP A 160 -29.66 -9.61 -0.55
CA TRP A 160 -28.36 -9.01 -0.28
C TRP A 160 -27.26 -10.06 -0.10
N GLY A 161 -27.54 -11.14 0.67
CA GLY A 161 -26.58 -12.23 0.84
C GLY A 161 -26.26 -12.92 -0.49
N THR A 162 -27.27 -13.18 -1.31
CA THR A 162 -27.08 -13.75 -2.65
C THR A 162 -26.24 -12.83 -3.53
N ALA A 163 -26.54 -11.53 -3.55
CA ALA A 163 -25.75 -10.56 -4.31
C ALA A 163 -24.30 -10.50 -3.84
N LEU A 164 -24.04 -10.51 -2.53
CA LEU A 164 -22.69 -10.59 -1.97
C LEU A 164 -21.93 -11.83 -2.46
N VAL A 165 -22.56 -13.00 -2.37
CA VAL A 165 -21.96 -14.28 -2.80
C VAL A 165 -21.66 -14.26 -4.29
N LEU A 166 -22.60 -13.83 -5.13
CA LEU A 166 -22.41 -13.76 -6.58
C LEU A 166 -21.27 -12.83 -6.97
N ILE A 167 -21.23 -11.63 -6.40
CA ILE A 167 -20.16 -10.68 -6.66
C ILE A 167 -18.83 -11.22 -6.11
N TRP A 168 -18.81 -11.82 -4.93
CA TRP A 168 -17.61 -12.40 -4.35
C TRP A 168 -17.04 -13.52 -5.24
N VAL A 169 -17.89 -14.43 -5.76
CA VAL A 169 -17.48 -15.49 -6.67
C VAL A 169 -16.93 -14.92 -7.98
N ALA A 170 -17.60 -13.90 -8.54
CA ALA A 170 -17.11 -13.23 -9.74
C ALA A 170 -15.73 -12.58 -9.52
N PHE A 171 -15.57 -11.86 -8.41
CA PHE A 171 -14.28 -11.22 -8.07
C PHE A 171 -13.20 -12.23 -7.67
N TYR A 172 -13.58 -13.38 -7.10
CA TYR A 172 -12.64 -14.47 -6.87
C TYR A 172 -12.08 -15.00 -8.21
N GLY A 173 -12.93 -15.21 -9.21
CA GLY A 173 -12.49 -15.62 -10.56
C GLY A 173 -11.61 -14.56 -11.23
N LEU A 174 -12.01 -13.29 -11.19
CA LEU A 174 -11.22 -12.18 -11.75
C LEU A 174 -9.87 -12.01 -11.03
N GLY A 175 -9.88 -12.12 -9.71
CA GLY A 175 -8.66 -12.05 -8.90
C GLY A 175 -7.72 -13.22 -9.14
N ALA A 176 -8.25 -14.44 -9.29
CA ALA A 176 -7.45 -15.61 -9.63
C ALA A 176 -6.78 -15.47 -11.01
N LYS A 177 -7.50 -14.90 -11.98
CA LYS A 177 -6.94 -14.60 -13.30
C LYS A 177 -5.84 -13.55 -13.20
N ALA A 178 -6.11 -12.40 -12.54
CA ALA A 178 -5.12 -11.35 -12.36
C ALA A 178 -3.86 -11.86 -11.64
N TYR A 179 -4.02 -12.67 -10.59
CA TYR A 179 -2.91 -13.30 -9.88
C TYR A 179 -2.09 -14.22 -10.80
N ALA A 180 -2.76 -15.01 -11.63
CA ALA A 180 -2.06 -15.90 -12.57
C ALA A 180 -1.28 -15.11 -13.64
N GLU A 181 -1.82 -13.98 -14.11
CA GLU A 181 -1.14 -13.08 -15.04
C GLU A 181 0.07 -12.39 -14.38
N ASP A 182 -0.06 -11.92 -13.14
CA ASP A 182 1.06 -11.33 -12.37
C ASP A 182 2.18 -12.37 -12.15
N VAL A 183 1.82 -13.60 -11.76
CA VAL A 183 2.81 -14.68 -11.58
C VAL A 183 3.48 -15.04 -12.91
N ALA A 184 2.72 -15.17 -13.98
CA ALA A 184 3.27 -15.47 -15.30
C ALA A 184 4.26 -14.38 -15.76
N PHE A 185 3.93 -13.10 -15.51
CA PHE A 185 4.81 -11.99 -15.82
C PHE A 185 6.12 -12.06 -15.02
N ILE A 186 6.04 -12.26 -13.70
CA ILE A 186 7.23 -12.39 -12.85
C ILE A 186 8.11 -13.57 -13.28
N GLU A 187 7.51 -14.73 -13.57
CA GLU A 187 8.24 -15.93 -14.00
C GLU A 187 8.90 -15.72 -15.38
N SER A 188 8.17 -15.18 -16.36
CA SER A 188 8.67 -15.06 -17.74
C SER A 188 9.70 -13.95 -17.91
N GLU A 189 9.55 -12.85 -17.17
CA GLU A 189 10.41 -11.68 -17.37
C GLU A 189 11.54 -11.62 -16.32
N MET A 190 11.19 -11.69 -15.04
CA MET A 190 12.15 -11.42 -13.96
C MET A 190 12.95 -12.66 -13.57
N VAL A 191 12.27 -13.82 -13.39
CA VAL A 191 12.93 -15.05 -12.93
C VAL A 191 13.80 -15.64 -14.03
N VAL A 192 13.30 -15.67 -15.28
CA VAL A 192 14.08 -16.16 -16.42
C VAL A 192 15.32 -15.28 -16.63
N THR A 193 15.16 -13.95 -16.59
CA THR A 193 16.28 -13.01 -16.71
C THR A 193 17.30 -13.21 -15.57
N ALA A 194 16.85 -13.33 -14.33
CA ALA A 194 17.76 -13.51 -13.20
C ALA A 194 18.58 -14.81 -13.29
N ARG A 195 17.96 -15.90 -13.72
CA ARG A 195 18.65 -17.18 -13.95
C ARG A 195 19.64 -17.10 -15.10
N TRP A 196 19.24 -16.45 -16.20
CA TRP A 196 20.13 -16.24 -17.34
C TRP A 196 21.37 -15.42 -16.94
N VAL A 197 21.17 -14.37 -16.14
CA VAL A 197 22.25 -13.54 -15.60
C VAL A 197 23.21 -14.38 -14.74
N ALA A 198 22.68 -15.19 -13.83
CA ALA A 198 23.48 -16.06 -12.98
C ALA A 198 24.34 -17.06 -13.77
N GLU A 199 23.87 -17.49 -14.95
CA GLU A 199 24.55 -18.48 -15.80
C GLU A 199 25.52 -17.87 -16.79
N ASN A 200 25.29 -16.62 -17.27
CA ASN A 200 25.97 -16.03 -18.42
C ASN A 200 26.83 -14.80 -18.12
N ILE A 201 26.59 -14.12 -17.00
CA ILE A 201 27.33 -12.90 -16.61
C ILE A 201 28.37 -13.25 -15.55
N ALA A 202 29.56 -12.65 -15.65
CA ALA A 202 30.64 -12.87 -14.68
C ALA A 202 30.17 -12.56 -13.25
N PRO A 203 30.46 -13.40 -12.24
CA PRO A 203 29.95 -13.21 -10.88
C PRO A 203 30.37 -11.91 -10.18
N ASP A 204 31.47 -11.33 -10.61
CA ASP A 204 32.04 -10.08 -10.11
C ASP A 204 31.58 -8.83 -10.88
N ALA A 205 30.82 -9.00 -11.96
CA ALA A 205 30.26 -7.88 -12.73
C ALA A 205 29.18 -7.17 -11.91
N LEU A 206 29.28 -5.83 -11.83
CA LEU A 206 28.29 -5.01 -11.15
C LEU A 206 27.10 -4.72 -12.07
N ILE A 207 25.91 -5.03 -11.58
CA ILE A 207 24.64 -4.87 -12.31
C ILE A 207 23.79 -3.80 -11.65
N ALA A 208 23.24 -2.89 -12.47
CA ALA A 208 22.17 -2.00 -12.06
C ALA A 208 20.81 -2.56 -12.51
N ALA A 209 19.82 -2.55 -11.62
CA ALA A 209 18.48 -3.02 -11.93
C ALA A 209 17.40 -2.24 -11.17
N HIS A 210 16.19 -2.16 -11.74
CA HIS A 210 15.03 -1.58 -11.04
C HIS A 210 14.32 -2.62 -10.18
N ASP A 211 14.02 -3.79 -10.76
CA ASP A 211 13.36 -4.90 -10.06
C ASP A 211 14.39 -5.92 -9.58
N ILE A 212 14.92 -5.69 -8.40
CA ILE A 212 16.02 -6.46 -7.83
C ILE A 212 15.61 -7.79 -7.18
N GLY A 213 14.30 -8.06 -7.01
CA GLY A 213 13.82 -9.18 -6.22
C GLY A 213 14.29 -10.55 -6.72
N ALA A 214 14.05 -10.85 -8.01
CA ALA A 214 14.49 -12.10 -8.61
C ALA A 214 16.01 -12.17 -8.74
N LEU A 215 16.67 -11.09 -9.15
CA LEU A 215 18.12 -11.01 -9.24
C LEU A 215 18.80 -11.30 -7.90
N GLY A 216 18.41 -10.59 -6.84
CA GLY A 216 18.97 -10.81 -5.50
C GLY A 216 18.73 -12.21 -4.95
N TYR A 217 17.62 -12.88 -5.35
CA TYR A 217 17.30 -14.23 -4.88
C TYR A 217 18.05 -15.33 -5.66
N PHE A 218 18.11 -15.24 -7.00
CA PHE A 218 18.66 -16.32 -7.83
C PHE A 218 20.14 -16.15 -8.14
N ASP A 219 20.65 -14.92 -8.15
CA ASP A 219 22.02 -14.63 -8.54
C ASP A 219 22.93 -14.30 -7.32
N GLY A 220 22.40 -13.53 -6.35
CA GLY A 220 23.09 -13.27 -5.07
C GLY A 220 24.31 -12.34 -5.17
N ARG A 221 24.55 -11.72 -6.35
CA ARG A 221 25.65 -10.74 -6.52
C ARG A 221 25.31 -9.38 -5.94
N GLU A 222 26.30 -8.50 -5.86
CA GLU A 222 26.09 -7.09 -5.55
C GLU A 222 25.33 -6.39 -6.69
N LEU A 223 24.33 -5.58 -6.31
CA LEU A 223 23.44 -4.89 -7.25
C LEU A 223 23.35 -3.40 -6.89
N VAL A 224 23.27 -2.56 -7.91
CA VAL A 224 22.84 -1.17 -7.78
C VAL A 224 21.35 -1.12 -8.02
N ASP A 225 20.59 -0.76 -7.00
CA ASP A 225 19.12 -0.72 -7.04
C ASP A 225 18.62 0.66 -7.48
N LEU A 226 18.13 0.74 -8.71
CA LEU A 226 17.59 1.99 -9.28
C LEU A 226 16.28 2.43 -8.61
N ALA A 227 15.59 1.54 -7.91
CA ALA A 227 14.41 1.88 -7.11
C ALA A 227 14.76 2.44 -5.71
N GLY A 228 16.05 2.43 -5.32
CA GLY A 228 16.53 3.01 -4.08
C GLY A 228 16.14 2.26 -2.80
N LEU A 229 15.67 1.01 -2.90
CA LEU A 229 15.24 0.23 -1.74
C LEU A 229 16.44 -0.26 -0.91
N VAL A 230 17.50 -0.70 -1.60
CA VAL A 230 18.76 -1.16 -1.00
C VAL A 230 19.95 -0.25 -1.35
N SER A 231 19.83 0.61 -2.37
CA SER A 231 20.80 1.65 -2.74
C SER A 231 20.21 3.04 -2.46
N PRO A 232 20.16 3.51 -1.20
CA PRO A 232 19.49 4.76 -0.84
C PRO A 232 20.11 6.00 -1.45
N GLU A 233 21.36 5.93 -1.93
CA GLU A 233 22.09 6.99 -2.63
C GLU A 233 21.37 7.43 -3.91
N VAL A 234 20.59 6.54 -4.53
CA VAL A 234 19.82 6.80 -5.76
C VAL A 234 18.59 7.65 -5.49
N ILE A 235 18.04 7.64 -4.28
CA ILE A 235 16.75 8.28 -3.95
C ILE A 235 16.67 9.76 -4.35
N PRO A 236 17.70 10.60 -4.13
CA PRO A 236 17.64 12.02 -4.47
C PRO A 236 17.46 12.31 -5.96
N PHE A 237 17.80 11.37 -6.84
CA PHE A 237 17.77 11.53 -8.30
C PHE A 237 17.09 10.37 -9.03
N ILE A 238 16.25 9.61 -8.34
CA ILE A 238 15.55 8.42 -8.86
C ILE A 238 14.72 8.69 -10.14
N SER A 239 14.26 9.93 -10.34
CA SER A 239 13.49 10.34 -11.53
C SER A 239 14.33 11.13 -12.55
N ASP A 240 15.63 11.21 -12.37
CA ASP A 240 16.57 11.99 -13.21
C ASP A 240 17.54 11.02 -13.89
N GLU A 241 17.17 10.55 -15.09
CA GLU A 241 17.94 9.53 -15.81
C GLU A 241 19.37 9.99 -16.15
N GLU A 242 19.63 11.30 -16.35
CA GLU A 242 20.99 11.80 -16.61
C GLU A 242 21.88 11.67 -15.37
N LYS A 243 21.35 12.00 -14.20
CA LYS A 243 22.08 11.80 -12.94
C LYS A 243 22.24 10.34 -12.58
N LEU A 244 21.23 9.51 -12.87
CA LEU A 244 21.35 8.06 -12.74
C LEU A 244 22.50 7.53 -13.60
N MET A 245 22.58 7.92 -14.89
CA MET A 245 23.67 7.52 -15.77
C MET A 245 25.02 7.91 -15.17
N SER A 246 25.17 9.18 -14.78
CA SER A 246 26.42 9.66 -14.18
C SER A 246 26.81 8.91 -12.91
N TYR A 247 25.81 8.52 -12.11
CA TYR A 247 26.04 7.71 -10.92
C TYR A 247 26.47 6.29 -11.28
N LEU A 248 25.81 5.63 -12.23
CA LEU A 248 26.18 4.28 -12.68
C LEU A 248 27.58 4.23 -13.27
N ASP A 249 27.96 5.23 -14.06
CA ASP A 249 29.33 5.38 -14.58
C ASP A 249 30.35 5.51 -13.45
N SER A 250 30.04 6.29 -12.41
CA SER A 250 30.89 6.45 -11.22
C SER A 250 31.07 5.18 -10.40
N GLN A 251 30.10 4.29 -10.44
CA GLN A 251 30.13 2.98 -9.77
C GLN A 251 30.78 1.88 -10.63
N ASN A 252 31.15 2.18 -11.88
CA ASN A 252 31.62 1.21 -12.87
C ASN A 252 30.62 0.08 -13.12
N VAL A 253 29.33 0.40 -13.23
CA VAL A 253 28.29 -0.57 -13.57
C VAL A 253 28.52 -1.09 -14.99
N GLU A 254 28.52 -2.40 -15.16
CA GLU A 254 28.79 -3.06 -16.44
C GLU A 254 27.52 -3.43 -17.21
N TYR A 255 26.46 -3.75 -16.47
CA TYR A 255 25.20 -4.20 -17.06
C TYR A 255 24.00 -3.45 -16.45
N LEU A 256 23.02 -3.14 -17.31
CA LEU A 256 21.77 -2.50 -16.94
C LEU A 256 20.61 -3.44 -17.25
N ILE A 257 19.82 -3.78 -16.22
CA ILE A 257 18.63 -4.64 -16.35
C ILE A 257 17.39 -3.84 -15.98
N VAL A 258 16.68 -3.39 -17.00
CA VAL A 258 15.48 -2.56 -16.85
C VAL A 258 14.48 -2.85 -17.96
N PHE A 259 13.24 -2.46 -17.76
CA PHE A 259 12.30 -2.32 -18.87
C PHE A 259 12.60 -1.03 -19.63
N PRO A 260 12.96 -1.09 -20.93
CA PRO A 260 13.37 0.11 -21.69
C PRO A 260 12.28 1.19 -21.73
N SER A 261 11.01 0.82 -21.60
CA SER A 261 9.91 1.77 -21.53
C SER A 261 9.91 2.64 -20.26
N TRP A 262 10.56 2.18 -19.19
CA TRP A 262 10.66 2.89 -17.92
C TRP A 262 11.87 3.83 -17.86
N TYR A 263 12.95 3.47 -18.57
CA TYR A 263 14.23 4.18 -18.57
C TYR A 263 14.67 4.45 -20.01
N LYS A 264 13.95 5.34 -20.69
CA LYS A 264 14.15 5.59 -22.12
C LYS A 264 15.52 6.20 -22.43
N THR A 265 15.93 7.20 -21.68
CA THR A 265 17.21 7.88 -21.86
C THR A 265 18.37 6.99 -21.42
N LEU A 266 18.21 6.32 -20.29
CA LEU A 266 19.24 5.45 -19.70
C LEU A 266 19.53 4.22 -20.57
N SER A 267 18.53 3.70 -21.29
CA SER A 267 18.67 2.53 -22.17
C SER A 267 19.03 2.89 -23.63
N GLU A 268 18.97 4.17 -23.99
CA GLU A 268 19.21 4.61 -25.37
C GLU A 268 20.67 4.39 -25.77
N GLY A 269 20.88 3.72 -26.91
CA GLY A 269 22.24 3.50 -27.47
C GLY A 269 23.03 2.39 -26.75
N LEU A 270 22.54 1.76 -25.72
CA LEU A 270 23.20 0.62 -25.09
C LEU A 270 23.01 -0.65 -25.96
N PRO A 271 24.06 -1.49 -26.12
CA PRO A 271 23.93 -2.76 -26.81
C PRO A 271 23.07 -3.72 -26.00
N LEU A 272 22.20 -4.45 -26.68
CA LEU A 272 21.47 -5.57 -26.07
C LEU A 272 22.37 -6.80 -25.99
N VAL A 273 22.32 -7.48 -24.85
CA VAL A 273 23.07 -8.70 -24.57
C VAL A 273 22.18 -9.92 -24.64
#